data_2baaac87544470ed8a7cf03b8fc1dd63
#
_entry.id   2baaac87544470ed8a7cf03b8fc1dd63
#
_cell.length_a   1.000
_cell.length_b   1.000
_cell.length_c   1.000
_cell.angle_alpha   90.00
_cell.angle_beta   90.00
_cell.angle_gamma   90.00
#
_symmetry.space_group_name_H-M   'P 1'
#
loop_
_entity.id
_entity.type
_entity.pdbx_description
1 polymer ?
#
loop_
_entity_poly.entity_id
_entity_poly.type
_entity_poly.pdbx_seq_one_letter_code
_entity_poly.pdbx_strand_id
1 'polypeptide(L)'
;MTLAQCNLVGKVSSFNCWKDEKSEQNWINHDLVAALPEKADPGFEGQVERRFNPHLRVSDGCDPYPAVDNTGNLGSGLKPTGKRRGDCGGGGKGQVYVRRGKSHGRIGIFYAYYFPKVRWDKGKKNGHRHYWAGVVVWIKQWGCNPENLAAIQPAGISFTTDHAQWGSAPVGGISFGPSNAGDDKATHPKVLISHKTMSLDTDDDGYERTLVSWDSLSVEAGEALSDAEYYASEMPLTEENFQRQLDAAYQQSFYEGVPEEPKCNAEEPTSKPTSKPTSKPEGRADQRKK
;
A
#
# COMPACT_ATOMS: atom_id res chain seq x y z
N MET A 1 18.53 -2.08 10.39
CA MET A 1 19.76 -2.89 10.39
C MET A 1 20.17 -3.14 11.83
N THR A 2 19.73 -4.22 12.41
CA THR A 2 20.14 -4.64 13.75
C THR A 2 21.41 -5.46 13.60
N LEU A 3 22.50 -4.96 14.17
CA LEU A 3 23.80 -5.64 14.15
C LEU A 3 23.73 -6.87 15.06
N ALA A 4 23.89 -8.07 14.49
CA ALA A 4 24.07 -9.29 15.25
C ALA A 4 25.32 -9.19 16.12
N GLN A 5 25.17 -9.23 17.44
CA GLN A 5 26.27 -9.30 18.38
C GLN A 5 26.71 -10.77 18.52
N CYS A 6 27.86 -11.11 17.97
CA CYS A 6 28.51 -12.39 18.19
C CYS A 6 29.41 -12.30 19.43
N ASN A 7 29.09 -13.00 20.51
CA ASN A 7 29.93 -13.12 21.71
C ASN A 7 30.88 -14.30 21.56
N LEU A 8 32.19 -14.05 21.69
CA LEU A 8 33.25 -15.05 21.76
C LEU A 8 33.33 -15.60 23.22
N VAL A 9 32.94 -16.83 23.42
CA VAL A 9 33.21 -17.54 24.66
C VAL A 9 34.08 -18.76 24.35
N GLY A 10 35.35 -18.65 24.76
CA GLY A 10 36.29 -19.74 25.09
C GLY A 10 36.48 -20.88 24.09
N LYS A 11 37.71 -21.00 23.57
CA LYS A 11 38.36 -22.15 22.90
C LYS A 11 37.50 -23.41 22.66
N VAL A 12 36.58 -23.39 21.71
CA VAL A 12 36.25 -24.50 20.81
C VAL A 12 35.48 -23.90 19.63
N SER A 13 35.83 -24.31 18.41
CA SER A 13 35.30 -23.82 17.16
C SER A 13 33.83 -24.24 16.95
N SER A 14 32.90 -23.45 17.45
CA SER A 14 31.52 -23.42 16.97
C SER A 14 31.00 -22.01 17.10
N PHE A 15 30.82 -21.34 15.98
CA PHE A 15 30.10 -20.08 15.90
C PHE A 15 28.62 -20.39 16.12
N ASN A 16 28.09 -20.14 17.30
CA ASN A 16 26.65 -20.04 17.52
C ASN A 16 26.23 -18.60 17.21
N CYS A 17 25.94 -18.33 15.95
CA CYS A 17 25.08 -17.20 15.61
C CYS A 17 23.66 -17.60 16.04
N TRP A 18 23.07 -16.87 16.98
CA TRP A 18 21.65 -16.99 17.27
C TRP A 18 20.92 -16.65 15.99
N LYS A 19 20.17 -17.62 15.43
CA LYS A 19 19.11 -17.31 14.51
C LYS A 19 18.15 -16.42 15.29
N ASP A 20 17.80 -15.28 14.73
CA ASP A 20 16.68 -14.49 15.23
C ASP A 20 15.51 -15.47 15.44
N GLU A 21 15.10 -15.64 16.70
CA GLU A 21 13.87 -16.37 16.98
C GLU A 21 12.78 -15.58 16.27
N LYS A 22 12.19 -16.16 15.20
CA LYS A 22 10.97 -15.63 14.62
C LYS A 22 10.01 -15.40 15.78
N SER A 23 9.55 -14.18 15.94
CA SER A 23 8.59 -13.85 16.99
C SER A 23 7.40 -14.83 16.88
N GLU A 24 7.00 -15.44 18.00
CA GLU A 24 5.85 -16.33 18.00
C GLU A 24 4.64 -15.54 17.45
N GLN A 25 4.19 -15.90 16.25
CA GLN A 25 3.08 -15.22 15.58
C GLN A 25 1.80 -15.48 16.36
N ASN A 26 1.14 -14.44 16.80
CA ASN A 26 -0.13 -14.55 17.49
C ASN A 26 -1.31 -14.55 16.49
N TRP A 27 -1.84 -15.72 16.17
CA TRP A 27 -2.99 -15.89 15.30
C TRP A 27 -4.28 -15.91 16.11
N ILE A 28 -5.12 -14.91 15.90
CA ILE A 28 -6.45 -14.81 16.54
C ILE A 28 -7.56 -15.05 15.54
N ASN A 29 -8.80 -15.22 16.01
CA ASN A 29 -9.92 -15.37 15.10
C ASN A 29 -10.05 -14.15 14.18
N HIS A 30 -10.27 -14.38 12.88
CA HIS A 30 -10.27 -13.33 11.84
C HIS A 30 -11.24 -12.19 12.11
N ASP A 31 -12.36 -12.44 12.82
CA ASP A 31 -13.38 -11.45 13.18
C ASP A 31 -13.03 -10.65 14.45
N LEU A 32 -12.02 -11.09 15.21
CA LEU A 32 -11.50 -10.43 16.40
C LEU A 32 -10.33 -9.50 16.12
N VAL A 33 -9.76 -9.56 14.91
CA VAL A 33 -8.70 -8.63 14.51
C VAL A 33 -9.26 -7.21 14.48
N ALA A 34 -8.75 -6.34 15.32
CA ALA A 34 -9.16 -4.94 15.37
C ALA A 34 -8.67 -4.21 14.11
N ALA A 35 -9.61 -3.56 13.41
CA ALA A 35 -9.25 -2.74 12.26
C ALA A 35 -8.34 -1.57 12.68
N LEU A 36 -7.29 -1.33 11.91
CA LEU A 36 -6.44 -0.16 12.08
C LEU A 36 -7.20 1.10 11.66
N PRO A 37 -6.98 2.24 12.31
CA PRO A 37 -7.54 3.51 11.84
C PRO A 37 -6.94 3.87 10.48
N GLU A 38 -7.67 4.67 9.70
CA GLU A 38 -7.14 5.20 8.44
C GLU A 38 -5.83 5.94 8.67
N LYS A 39 -4.81 5.58 7.91
CA LYS A 39 -3.49 6.18 8.00
C LYS A 39 -2.75 6.05 6.67
N ALA A 40 -2.80 7.10 5.86
CA ALA A 40 -1.95 7.22 4.67
C ALA A 40 -0.57 7.77 5.04
N ASP A 41 0.37 7.72 4.12
CA ASP A 41 1.66 8.37 4.29
C ASP A 41 1.51 9.87 4.55
N PRO A 42 2.46 10.50 5.25
CA PRO A 42 2.42 11.94 5.45
C PRO A 42 2.64 12.70 4.14
N GLY A 43 2.08 13.90 4.06
CA GLY A 43 2.35 14.83 2.97
C GLY A 43 1.62 14.50 1.65
N PHE A 44 2.28 14.83 0.56
CA PHE A 44 1.72 14.73 -0.79
C PHE A 44 1.48 13.28 -1.22
N GLU A 45 2.39 12.39 -0.88
CA GLU A 45 2.32 10.96 -1.18
C GLU A 45 1.02 10.34 -0.64
N GLY A 46 0.71 10.60 0.61
CA GLY A 46 -0.53 10.07 1.21
C GLY A 46 -1.80 10.69 0.63
N GLN A 47 -1.74 11.93 0.13
CA GLN A 47 -2.87 12.49 -0.63
C GLN A 47 -3.09 11.74 -1.93
N VAL A 48 -2.01 11.33 -2.63
CA VAL A 48 -2.10 10.54 -3.85
C VAL A 48 -2.61 9.12 -3.55
N GLU A 49 -2.18 8.50 -2.45
CA GLU A 49 -2.68 7.20 -2.01
C GLU A 49 -4.21 7.23 -1.79
N ARG A 50 -4.72 8.24 -1.09
CA ARG A 50 -6.17 8.42 -0.91
C ARG A 50 -6.88 8.67 -2.23
N ARG A 51 -6.32 9.52 -3.09
CA ARG A 51 -6.91 9.93 -4.37
C ARG A 51 -7.25 8.76 -5.27
N PHE A 52 -6.42 7.71 -5.27
CA PHE A 52 -6.58 6.55 -6.14
C PHE A 52 -7.00 5.28 -5.40
N ASN A 53 -7.41 5.36 -4.13
CA ASN A 53 -7.92 4.22 -3.37
C ASN A 53 -9.10 3.57 -4.12
N PRO A 54 -8.99 2.30 -4.57
CA PRO A 54 -10.00 1.73 -5.45
C PRO A 54 -11.37 1.55 -4.77
N HIS A 55 -12.43 1.76 -5.53
CA HIS A 55 -13.76 1.29 -5.18
C HIS A 55 -13.84 -0.22 -5.42
N LEU A 56 -13.80 -1.01 -4.36
CA LEU A 56 -13.88 -2.45 -4.44
C LEU A 56 -15.31 -2.94 -4.20
N ARG A 57 -15.87 -3.65 -5.19
CA ARG A 57 -17.09 -4.43 -5.04
C ARG A 57 -16.77 -5.92 -4.91
N VAL A 58 -17.42 -6.59 -3.98
CA VAL A 58 -17.35 -8.05 -3.81
C VAL A 58 -18.64 -8.67 -4.30
N SER A 59 -18.60 -9.34 -5.46
CA SER A 59 -19.79 -9.96 -6.03
C SER A 59 -20.04 -11.36 -5.47
N ASP A 60 -19.00 -12.15 -5.20
CA ASP A 60 -19.09 -13.47 -4.56
C ASP A 60 -17.82 -13.77 -3.77
N GLY A 61 -17.97 -14.40 -2.62
CA GLY A 61 -16.88 -14.72 -1.71
C GLY A 61 -16.88 -13.88 -0.43
N CYS A 62 -15.77 -13.91 0.28
CA CYS A 62 -15.57 -13.12 1.50
C CYS A 62 -15.42 -11.63 1.19
N ASP A 63 -15.88 -10.78 2.09
CA ASP A 63 -15.43 -9.39 2.13
C ASP A 63 -13.97 -9.33 2.59
N PRO A 64 -13.21 -8.26 2.27
CA PRO A 64 -11.90 -8.06 2.86
C PRO A 64 -11.99 -7.84 4.36
N TYR A 65 -10.96 -8.25 5.09
CA TYR A 65 -10.82 -8.13 6.53
C TYR A 65 -9.51 -7.46 6.91
N PRO A 66 -9.38 -6.93 8.14
CA PRO A 66 -8.07 -6.61 8.68
C PRO A 66 -7.22 -7.88 8.74
N ALA A 67 -5.99 -7.83 8.25
CA ALA A 67 -5.05 -8.93 8.32
C ALA A 67 -4.30 -8.97 9.65
N VAL A 68 -4.10 -7.80 10.25
CA VAL A 68 -3.34 -7.57 11.48
C VAL A 68 -3.96 -6.43 12.26
N ASP A 69 -3.84 -6.46 13.59
CA ASP A 69 -4.12 -5.33 14.47
C ASP A 69 -2.85 -4.54 14.84
N ASN A 70 -3.00 -3.45 15.58
CA ASN A 70 -1.88 -2.58 15.96
C ASN A 70 -0.85 -3.22 16.89
N THR A 71 -1.16 -4.36 17.50
CA THR A 71 -0.28 -5.11 18.40
C THR A 71 0.35 -6.35 17.74
N GLY A 72 0.17 -6.51 16.41
CA GLY A 72 0.73 -7.60 15.66
C GLY A 72 -0.07 -8.91 15.71
N ASN A 73 -1.30 -8.92 16.25
CA ASN A 73 -2.15 -10.10 16.17
C ASN A 73 -2.65 -10.30 14.73
N LEU A 74 -2.39 -11.46 14.16
CA LEU A 74 -2.76 -11.83 12.80
C LEU A 74 -4.11 -12.54 12.76
N GLY A 75 -4.89 -12.30 11.70
CA GLY A 75 -6.11 -13.03 11.45
C GLY A 75 -5.85 -14.48 11.05
N SER A 76 -6.30 -15.46 11.85
CA SER A 76 -6.09 -16.90 11.58
C SER A 76 -6.80 -17.42 10.34
N GLY A 77 -7.54 -16.56 9.63
CA GLY A 77 -8.31 -16.92 8.46
C GLY A 77 -9.42 -17.96 8.71
N LEU A 78 -10.02 -18.43 7.64
CA LEU A 78 -11.11 -19.41 7.68
C LEU A 78 -10.78 -20.65 6.87
N LYS A 79 -11.25 -21.80 7.31
CA LYS A 79 -11.22 -23.01 6.48
C LYS A 79 -12.06 -22.79 5.21
N PRO A 80 -11.57 -23.19 4.02
CA PRO A 80 -12.30 -22.99 2.76
C PRO A 80 -13.43 -24.01 2.61
N THR A 81 -14.33 -24.06 3.60
CA THR A 81 -15.48 -24.99 3.66
C THR A 81 -16.79 -24.22 3.74
N GLY A 82 -17.91 -24.87 3.58
CA GLY A 82 -19.23 -24.25 3.70
C GLY A 82 -19.58 -23.33 2.53
N LYS A 83 -20.39 -22.29 2.78
CA LYS A 83 -20.73 -21.27 1.79
C LYS A 83 -19.52 -20.38 1.49
N ARG A 84 -19.41 -19.86 0.24
CA ARG A 84 -18.31 -18.97 -0.17
C ARG A 84 -18.19 -17.74 0.75
N ARG A 85 -19.31 -17.11 1.08
CA ARG A 85 -19.41 -15.95 1.99
C ARG A 85 -19.74 -16.35 3.45
N GLY A 86 -19.81 -17.65 3.77
CA GLY A 86 -20.11 -18.10 5.14
C GLY A 86 -19.03 -17.66 6.11
N ASP A 87 -19.44 -17.06 7.23
CA ASP A 87 -18.59 -16.57 8.33
C ASP A 87 -17.59 -15.45 7.92
N CYS A 88 -17.77 -14.84 6.74
CA CYS A 88 -16.92 -13.76 6.24
C CYS A 88 -17.67 -12.70 5.42
N GLY A 89 -18.93 -12.46 5.72
CA GLY A 89 -19.67 -11.27 5.28
C GLY A 89 -19.33 -10.11 6.21
N GLY A 90 -18.29 -9.38 5.89
CA GLY A 90 -17.52 -8.59 6.82
C GLY A 90 -18.13 -7.34 7.43
N GLY A 91 -19.33 -6.94 7.06
CA GLY A 91 -20.00 -5.82 7.73
C GLY A 91 -19.20 -4.52 7.78
N GLY A 92 -18.35 -4.22 6.79
CA GLY A 92 -17.66 -2.94 6.70
C GLY A 92 -16.32 -2.83 7.41
N LYS A 93 -15.77 -3.91 7.98
CA LYS A 93 -14.46 -3.91 8.66
C LYS A 93 -13.27 -3.99 7.70
N GLY A 94 -13.50 -4.07 6.37
CA GLY A 94 -12.43 -4.28 5.39
C GLY A 94 -11.43 -3.14 5.36
N GLN A 95 -10.16 -3.52 5.25
CA GLN A 95 -9.03 -2.60 5.08
C GLN A 95 -8.37 -2.80 3.72
N VAL A 96 -7.68 -1.77 3.26
CA VAL A 96 -6.74 -1.83 2.15
C VAL A 96 -5.38 -1.35 2.65
N TYR A 97 -4.36 -2.16 2.40
CA TYR A 97 -2.98 -1.81 2.66
C TYR A 97 -2.37 -1.23 1.40
N VAL A 98 -1.66 -0.13 1.50
CA VAL A 98 -1.09 0.54 0.33
C VAL A 98 0.42 0.72 0.48
N ARG A 99 1.15 0.53 -0.61
CA ARG A 99 2.57 0.84 -0.72
C ARG A 99 2.87 1.40 -2.10
N ARG A 100 3.68 2.43 -2.15
CA ARG A 100 4.13 3.07 -3.39
C ARG A 100 5.55 2.64 -3.72
N GLY A 101 5.83 2.42 -5.01
CA GLY A 101 7.17 2.07 -5.47
C GLY A 101 7.39 2.36 -6.94
N LYS A 102 8.57 2.06 -7.42
CA LYS A 102 8.98 2.23 -8.83
C LYS A 102 9.23 0.89 -9.49
N SER A 103 8.69 0.74 -10.70
CA SER A 103 9.04 -0.34 -11.62
C SER A 103 9.30 0.25 -13.00
N HIS A 104 10.40 -0.14 -13.65
CA HIS A 104 10.80 0.36 -14.96
C HIS A 104 10.81 1.90 -15.06
N GLY A 105 11.20 2.58 -13.97
CA GLY A 105 11.21 4.04 -13.88
C GLY A 105 9.85 4.70 -13.66
N ARG A 106 8.76 3.94 -13.55
CA ARG A 106 7.39 4.44 -13.38
C ARG A 106 6.88 4.18 -11.96
N ILE A 107 6.05 5.09 -11.45
CA ILE A 107 5.43 4.95 -10.11
C ILE A 107 4.19 4.08 -10.22
N GLY A 108 4.15 3.04 -9.38
CA GLY A 108 2.97 2.24 -9.10
C GLY A 108 2.54 2.40 -7.64
N ILE A 109 1.24 2.54 -7.43
CA ILE A 109 0.61 2.59 -6.10
C ILE A 109 -0.14 1.27 -5.93
N PHE A 110 0.36 0.41 -5.06
CA PHE A 110 -0.14 -0.94 -4.88
C PHE A 110 -1.08 -1.01 -3.68
N TYR A 111 -2.35 -1.31 -3.92
CA TYR A 111 -3.42 -1.53 -2.96
C TYR A 111 -3.67 -3.02 -2.79
N ALA A 112 -3.48 -3.54 -1.57
CA ALA A 112 -3.60 -4.95 -1.25
C ALA A 112 -4.74 -5.21 -0.26
N TYR A 113 -5.56 -6.22 -0.54
CA TYR A 113 -6.72 -6.64 0.24
C TYR A 113 -6.53 -8.04 0.77
N TYR A 114 -6.79 -8.23 2.07
CA TYR A 114 -6.77 -9.55 2.70
C TYR A 114 -8.17 -10.15 2.82
N PHE A 115 -8.28 -11.43 2.47
CA PHE A 115 -9.50 -12.22 2.60
C PHE A 115 -9.23 -13.45 3.48
N PRO A 116 -10.07 -13.73 4.51
CA PRO A 116 -9.81 -14.82 5.44
C PRO A 116 -9.90 -16.21 4.80
N LYS A 117 -10.62 -16.35 3.70
CA LYS A 117 -10.63 -17.53 2.83
C LYS A 117 -11.02 -17.14 1.42
N VAL A 118 -10.62 -17.97 0.48
CA VAL A 118 -11.14 -17.95 -0.88
C VAL A 118 -11.68 -19.32 -1.24
N ARG A 119 -12.78 -19.34 -2.02
CA ARG A 119 -13.40 -20.58 -2.49
C ARG A 119 -14.02 -20.36 -3.85
N TRP A 120 -13.45 -20.98 -4.89
CA TRP A 120 -13.87 -20.80 -6.27
C TRP A 120 -14.84 -21.84 -6.79
N ASP A 121 -14.96 -23.03 -6.13
CA ASP A 121 -15.90 -24.05 -6.54
C ASP A 121 -16.39 -24.91 -5.36
N LYS A 122 -17.35 -25.82 -5.63
CA LYS A 122 -17.86 -26.78 -4.66
C LYS A 122 -16.95 -28.01 -4.64
N GLY A 123 -16.24 -28.24 -3.56
CA GLY A 123 -15.34 -29.37 -3.40
C GLY A 123 -14.28 -29.14 -2.35
N LYS A 124 -13.65 -30.19 -1.85
CA LYS A 124 -12.68 -30.09 -0.75
C LYS A 124 -11.36 -29.41 -1.15
N LYS A 125 -11.07 -29.35 -2.45
CA LYS A 125 -9.78 -28.81 -2.96
C LYS A 125 -9.92 -27.45 -3.66
N ASN A 126 -11.11 -26.85 -3.65
CA ASN A 126 -11.42 -25.67 -4.47
C ASN A 126 -11.45 -24.40 -3.64
N GLY A 127 -10.40 -24.15 -2.91
CA GLY A 127 -10.22 -22.98 -2.07
C GLY A 127 -9.05 -23.17 -1.11
N HIS A 128 -8.65 -22.08 -0.49
CA HIS A 128 -7.67 -22.12 0.58
C HIS A 128 -7.96 -21.04 1.63
N ARG A 129 -7.35 -21.23 2.79
CA ARG A 129 -7.31 -20.26 3.86
C ARG A 129 -6.37 -19.13 3.45
N HIS A 130 -6.70 -17.93 3.81
CA HIS A 130 -5.99 -16.72 3.47
C HIS A 130 -5.89 -16.47 1.96
N TYR A 131 -6.09 -15.24 1.56
CA TYR A 131 -5.88 -14.79 0.20
C TYR A 131 -5.55 -13.31 0.18
N TRP A 132 -4.56 -12.94 -0.61
CA TRP A 132 -4.24 -11.56 -0.92
C TRP A 132 -4.56 -11.28 -2.39
N ALA A 133 -5.30 -10.20 -2.62
CA ALA A 133 -5.56 -9.69 -3.94
C ALA A 133 -5.17 -8.21 -3.99
N GLY A 134 -4.82 -7.72 -5.16
CA GLY A 134 -4.35 -6.34 -5.24
C GLY A 134 -4.62 -5.65 -6.56
N VAL A 135 -4.54 -4.34 -6.49
CA VAL A 135 -4.64 -3.41 -7.62
C VAL A 135 -3.42 -2.50 -7.58
N VAL A 136 -2.76 -2.33 -8.72
CA VAL A 136 -1.70 -1.33 -8.88
C VAL A 136 -2.22 -0.22 -9.78
N VAL A 137 -2.27 1.00 -9.27
CA VAL A 137 -2.57 2.20 -10.06
C VAL A 137 -1.24 2.76 -10.56
N TRP A 138 -1.07 2.76 -11.87
CA TRP A 138 0.14 3.24 -12.54
C TRP A 138 0.01 4.71 -12.86
N ILE A 139 0.97 5.51 -12.39
CA ILE A 139 0.97 6.96 -12.58
C ILE A 139 1.63 7.30 -13.91
N LYS A 140 0.97 8.15 -14.69
CA LYS A 140 1.43 8.56 -16.02
C LYS A 140 2.76 9.30 -15.94
N GLN A 141 2.86 10.26 -15.04
CA GLN A 141 4.07 11.02 -14.78
C GLN A 141 4.00 11.60 -13.36
N TRP A 142 5.06 11.40 -12.58
CA TRP A 142 5.15 11.92 -11.21
C TRP A 142 5.79 13.30 -11.17
N GLY A 143 6.91 13.48 -11.89
CA GLY A 143 7.72 14.70 -11.84
C GLY A 143 8.71 14.73 -10.67
N CYS A 144 9.45 15.83 -10.56
CA CYS A 144 10.49 15.95 -9.53
C CYS A 144 9.96 16.48 -8.19
N ASN A 145 9.07 17.47 -8.24
CA ASN A 145 8.46 18.06 -7.04
C ASN A 145 6.97 18.24 -7.26
N PRO A 146 6.18 17.16 -7.14
CA PRO A 146 4.75 17.25 -7.35
C PRO A 146 4.08 17.97 -6.17
N GLU A 147 3.50 19.13 -6.42
CA GLU A 147 2.71 19.87 -5.43
C GLU A 147 1.24 19.95 -5.83
N ASN A 148 0.92 19.61 -7.09
CA ASN A 148 -0.43 19.69 -7.62
C ASN A 148 -1.03 18.28 -7.76
N LEU A 149 -1.88 17.91 -6.81
CA LEU A 149 -2.56 16.62 -6.80
C LEU A 149 -3.39 16.38 -8.07
N ALA A 150 -4.00 17.42 -8.65
CA ALA A 150 -4.79 17.31 -9.87
C ALA A 150 -3.93 17.00 -11.12
N ALA A 151 -2.64 17.30 -11.09
CA ALA A 151 -1.71 16.97 -12.17
C ALA A 151 -1.33 15.50 -12.20
N ILE A 152 -1.44 14.80 -11.06
CA ILE A 152 -1.18 13.37 -10.99
C ILE A 152 -2.33 12.60 -11.64
N GLN A 153 -2.04 11.95 -12.76
CA GLN A 153 -3.01 11.21 -13.55
C GLN A 153 -2.61 9.73 -13.67
N PRO A 154 -3.56 8.79 -13.67
CA PRO A 154 -3.26 7.39 -13.92
C PRO A 154 -2.96 7.16 -15.42
N ALA A 155 -2.06 6.23 -15.71
CA ALA A 155 -1.81 5.68 -17.03
C ALA A 155 -2.68 4.44 -17.28
N GLY A 156 -2.92 3.67 -16.24
CA GLY A 156 -3.72 2.45 -16.25
C GLY A 156 -3.72 1.80 -14.88
N ILE A 157 -4.39 0.65 -14.78
CA ILE A 157 -4.32 -0.22 -13.59
C ILE A 157 -3.97 -1.63 -13.97
N SER A 158 -3.30 -2.32 -13.04
CA SER A 158 -3.15 -3.78 -13.06
C SER A 158 -3.85 -4.36 -11.83
N PHE A 159 -4.42 -5.54 -11.96
CA PHE A 159 -5.18 -6.19 -10.88
C PHE A 159 -4.94 -7.71 -10.90
N THR A 160 -4.98 -8.35 -9.74
CA THR A 160 -4.75 -9.79 -9.63
C THR A 160 -5.91 -10.58 -10.21
N THR A 161 -5.62 -11.50 -11.12
CA THR A 161 -6.62 -12.45 -11.67
C THR A 161 -6.54 -13.80 -10.96
N ASP A 162 -5.34 -14.21 -10.54
CA ASP A 162 -5.07 -15.39 -9.73
C ASP A 162 -3.67 -15.26 -9.12
N HIS A 163 -3.51 -15.44 -7.81
CA HIS A 163 -2.21 -15.33 -7.12
C HIS A 163 -1.29 -14.25 -7.72
N ALA A 164 -0.18 -14.61 -8.30
CA ALA A 164 0.77 -13.70 -8.96
C ALA A 164 0.46 -13.43 -10.45
N GLN A 165 -0.75 -13.71 -10.93
CA GLN A 165 -1.18 -13.40 -12.30
C GLN A 165 -1.90 -12.06 -12.33
N TRP A 166 -1.58 -11.24 -13.34
CA TRP A 166 -2.08 -9.88 -13.47
C TRP A 166 -2.91 -9.70 -14.74
N GLY A 167 -4.11 -9.15 -14.57
CA GLY A 167 -4.86 -8.48 -15.63
C GLY A 167 -4.53 -6.98 -15.63
N SER A 168 -4.87 -6.29 -16.70
CA SER A 168 -4.57 -4.86 -16.81
C SER A 168 -5.54 -4.13 -17.72
N ALA A 169 -5.67 -2.82 -17.52
CA ALA A 169 -6.42 -1.93 -18.40
C ALA A 169 -5.77 -0.54 -18.47
N PRO A 170 -5.66 0.05 -19.67
CA PRO A 170 -5.28 1.44 -19.81
C PRO A 170 -6.37 2.37 -19.27
N VAL A 171 -6.03 3.60 -18.93
CA VAL A 171 -6.95 4.57 -18.29
C VAL A 171 -8.28 4.74 -19.03
N GLY A 172 -8.29 4.69 -20.36
CA GLY A 172 -9.51 4.81 -21.17
C GLY A 172 -10.48 3.63 -21.06
N GLY A 173 -10.05 2.51 -20.48
CA GLY A 173 -10.89 1.32 -20.25
C GLY A 173 -11.38 1.21 -18.80
N ILE A 174 -11.10 2.19 -17.93
CA ILE A 174 -11.40 2.15 -16.51
C ILE A 174 -12.58 3.07 -16.18
N SER A 175 -13.55 2.57 -15.42
CA SER A 175 -14.56 3.41 -14.77
C SER A 175 -14.02 3.91 -13.43
N PHE A 176 -14.25 5.20 -13.14
CA PHE A 176 -13.83 5.81 -11.88
C PHE A 176 -15.04 6.25 -11.07
N GLY A 177 -14.98 6.07 -9.77
CA GLY A 177 -15.96 6.57 -8.81
C GLY A 177 -15.52 7.91 -8.20
N PRO A 178 -16.48 8.67 -7.63
CA PRO A 178 -16.19 9.90 -6.91
C PRO A 178 -15.52 9.60 -5.58
N SER A 179 -14.74 10.55 -5.07
CA SER A 179 -14.22 10.48 -3.71
C SER A 179 -15.31 10.74 -2.68
N ASN A 180 -15.31 9.97 -1.58
CA ASN A 180 -16.15 10.25 -0.43
C ASN A 180 -15.79 11.56 0.29
N ALA A 181 -14.60 12.11 0.02
CA ALA A 181 -14.12 13.37 0.57
C ALA A 181 -14.68 14.63 -0.11
N GLY A 182 -15.64 14.49 -1.04
CA GLY A 182 -16.28 15.63 -1.71
C GLY A 182 -15.42 16.30 -2.80
N ASP A 183 -14.41 15.61 -3.31
CA ASP A 183 -13.71 16.04 -4.52
C ASP A 183 -14.58 15.72 -5.74
N ASP A 184 -14.93 16.74 -6.54
CA ASP A 184 -15.83 16.63 -7.71
C ASP A 184 -15.31 15.74 -8.84
N LYS A 185 -14.13 15.18 -8.72
CA LYS A 185 -13.49 14.34 -9.73
C LYS A 185 -13.53 12.87 -9.37
N ALA A 186 -14.09 12.08 -10.25
CA ALA A 186 -14.01 10.63 -10.19
C ALA A 186 -12.53 10.17 -10.40
N THR A 187 -11.88 9.73 -9.34
CA THR A 187 -10.47 9.31 -9.36
C THR A 187 -10.23 7.91 -8.82
N HIS A 188 -11.23 7.29 -8.20
CA HIS A 188 -11.17 5.97 -7.61
C HIS A 188 -11.48 4.90 -8.65
N PRO A 189 -10.50 4.09 -9.12
CA PRO A 189 -10.78 3.06 -10.11
C PRO A 189 -11.75 2.03 -9.54
N LYS A 190 -12.78 1.69 -10.32
CA LYS A 190 -13.78 0.69 -9.93
C LYS A 190 -13.30 -0.71 -10.27
N VAL A 191 -13.24 -1.57 -9.30
CA VAL A 191 -12.81 -2.97 -9.42
C VAL A 191 -13.78 -3.90 -8.73
N LEU A 192 -13.94 -5.07 -9.30
CA LEU A 192 -14.78 -6.15 -8.80
C LEU A 192 -13.88 -7.32 -8.40
N ILE A 193 -14.16 -7.95 -7.27
CA ILE A 193 -13.64 -9.28 -6.97
C ILE A 193 -14.77 -10.31 -6.94
N SER A 194 -14.55 -11.42 -7.65
CA SER A 194 -15.41 -12.61 -7.59
C SER A 194 -14.55 -13.83 -7.27
N HIS A 195 -14.82 -14.46 -6.15
CA HIS A 195 -13.99 -15.54 -5.61
C HIS A 195 -12.54 -15.05 -5.37
N LYS A 196 -11.62 -15.39 -6.28
CA LYS A 196 -10.21 -15.01 -6.24
C LYS A 196 -9.78 -14.08 -7.37
N THR A 197 -10.67 -13.83 -8.33
CA THR A 197 -10.35 -13.08 -9.55
C THR A 197 -10.86 -11.66 -9.45
N MET A 198 -9.97 -10.71 -9.64
CA MET A 198 -10.33 -9.30 -9.83
C MET A 198 -10.55 -9.00 -11.31
N SER A 199 -11.40 -8.03 -11.56
CA SER A 199 -11.70 -7.48 -12.88
C SER A 199 -12.10 -6.01 -12.76
N LEU A 200 -12.23 -5.34 -13.89
CA LEU A 200 -12.85 -4.01 -13.94
C LEU A 200 -14.32 -4.09 -13.52
N ASP A 201 -14.81 -2.99 -12.96
CA ASP A 201 -16.20 -2.80 -12.60
C ASP A 201 -16.76 -1.52 -13.22
N THR A 202 -18.03 -1.53 -13.51
CA THR A 202 -18.78 -0.35 -13.99
C THR A 202 -19.89 0.07 -13.04
N ASP A 203 -20.24 -0.81 -12.07
CA ASP A 203 -21.29 -0.55 -11.10
C ASP A 203 -20.84 0.44 -10.02
N ASP A 204 -21.81 1.10 -9.37
CA ASP A 204 -21.56 2.08 -8.32
C ASP A 204 -21.65 1.48 -6.91
N ASP A 205 -21.86 0.17 -6.78
CA ASP A 205 -21.99 -0.54 -5.49
C ASP A 205 -20.64 -0.76 -4.77
N GLY A 206 -19.51 -0.53 -5.45
CA GLY A 206 -18.18 -0.57 -4.86
C GLY A 206 -17.92 0.65 -3.99
N TYR A 207 -17.08 0.49 -2.97
CA TYR A 207 -16.66 1.61 -2.11
C TYR A 207 -15.21 1.46 -1.65
N GLU A 208 -14.64 2.58 -1.23
CA GLU A 208 -13.30 2.63 -0.65
C GLU A 208 -13.24 1.83 0.65
N ARG A 209 -12.16 1.09 0.85
CA ARG A 209 -11.85 0.48 2.15
C ARG A 209 -10.97 1.43 2.95
N THR A 210 -11.02 1.31 4.29
CA THR A 210 -10.13 2.05 5.19
C THR A 210 -8.69 1.83 4.78
N LEU A 211 -8.00 2.89 4.37
CA LEU A 211 -6.65 2.85 3.83
C LEU A 211 -5.61 2.91 4.94
N VAL A 212 -4.64 2.00 4.88
CA VAL A 212 -3.49 1.98 5.79
C VAL A 212 -2.22 1.86 4.94
N SER A 213 -1.36 2.88 4.99
CA SER A 213 -0.07 2.82 4.32
C SER A 213 0.88 1.85 5.03
N TRP A 214 1.63 1.06 4.25
CA TRP A 214 2.63 0.12 4.72
C TRP A 214 3.66 0.81 5.62
N ASP A 215 4.17 1.95 5.19
CA ASP A 215 5.18 2.72 5.91
C ASP A 215 4.63 3.43 7.17
N SER A 216 3.31 3.42 7.34
CA SER A 216 2.60 3.99 8.50
C SER A 216 2.10 2.93 9.50
N LEU A 217 2.36 1.64 9.27
CA LEU A 217 2.07 0.58 10.24
C LEU A 217 2.86 0.77 11.53
N SER A 218 2.35 0.21 12.65
CA SER A 218 3.18 0.02 13.84
C SER A 218 4.29 -0.99 13.54
N VAL A 219 5.36 -0.96 14.31
CA VAL A 219 6.47 -1.91 14.17
C VAL A 219 5.95 -3.34 14.31
N GLU A 220 5.11 -3.59 15.31
CA GLU A 220 4.54 -4.89 15.63
C GLU A 220 3.65 -5.41 14.47
N ALA A 221 2.83 -4.53 13.87
CA ALA A 221 1.98 -4.92 12.75
C ALA A 221 2.80 -5.19 11.47
N GLY A 222 3.81 -4.38 11.20
CA GLY A 222 4.71 -4.53 10.06
C GLY A 222 5.55 -5.81 10.15
N GLU A 223 6.14 -6.09 11.32
CA GLU A 223 6.89 -7.32 11.58
C GLU A 223 5.99 -8.55 11.48
N ALA A 224 4.81 -8.54 12.12
CA ALA A 224 3.87 -9.65 12.06
C ALA A 224 3.44 -9.97 10.61
N LEU A 225 3.14 -8.97 9.79
CA LEU A 225 2.79 -9.18 8.37
C LEU A 225 3.98 -9.64 7.53
N SER A 226 5.20 -9.22 7.86
CA SER A 226 6.42 -9.61 7.14
C SER A 226 6.80 -11.06 7.43
N ASP A 227 6.60 -11.50 8.68
CA ASP A 227 6.94 -12.86 9.12
C ASP A 227 5.80 -13.86 8.88
N ALA A 228 4.59 -13.38 8.51
CA ALA A 228 3.42 -14.23 8.38
C ALA A 228 3.56 -15.29 7.28
N GLU A 229 3.42 -16.55 7.64
CA GLU A 229 3.40 -17.67 6.71
C GLU A 229 1.96 -18.02 6.31
N TYR A 230 1.52 -17.47 5.18
CA TYR A 230 0.24 -17.80 4.56
C TYR A 230 0.41 -18.97 3.62
N TYR A 231 -0.19 -20.15 3.93
CA TYR A 231 0.05 -21.42 3.23
C TYR A 231 -0.07 -21.39 1.69
N ALA A 232 -0.98 -20.59 1.15
CA ALA A 232 -1.24 -20.57 -0.30
C ALA A 232 -1.32 -19.12 -0.84
N SER A 233 -0.77 -18.18 -0.11
CA SER A 233 -0.78 -16.77 -0.46
C SER A 233 0.38 -16.07 0.26
N GLU A 234 0.73 -14.89 -0.16
CA GLU A 234 1.78 -14.10 0.48
C GLU A 234 1.33 -12.64 0.59
N MET A 235 1.76 -11.94 1.63
CA MET A 235 1.54 -10.50 1.74
C MET A 235 2.36 -9.79 0.66
N PRO A 236 1.73 -9.10 -0.31
CA PRO A 236 2.45 -8.60 -1.48
C PRO A 236 3.30 -7.35 -1.20
N LEU A 237 3.10 -6.68 -0.06
CA LEU A 237 3.75 -5.38 0.23
C LEU A 237 4.99 -5.50 1.12
N THR A 238 5.39 -6.70 1.56
CA THR A 238 6.62 -6.92 2.35
C THR A 238 7.87 -6.56 1.54
N GLU A 239 8.98 -6.31 2.22
CA GLU A 239 10.26 -6.01 1.54
C GLU A 239 10.66 -7.12 0.55
N GLU A 240 10.39 -8.37 0.91
CA GLU A 240 10.73 -9.53 0.07
C GLU A 240 9.87 -9.61 -1.20
N ASN A 241 8.58 -9.28 -1.11
CA ASN A 241 7.60 -9.53 -2.17
C ASN A 241 7.30 -8.31 -3.04
N PHE A 242 7.38 -7.11 -2.47
CA PHE A 242 6.83 -5.91 -3.07
C PHE A 242 7.39 -5.61 -4.46
N GLN A 243 8.73 -5.57 -4.60
CA GLN A 243 9.33 -5.22 -5.89
C GLN A 243 9.01 -6.28 -6.96
N ARG A 244 9.05 -7.55 -6.60
CA ARG A 244 8.73 -8.65 -7.50
C ARG A 244 7.27 -8.58 -7.99
N GLN A 245 6.33 -8.30 -7.10
CA GLN A 245 4.92 -8.17 -7.42
C GLN A 245 4.65 -6.91 -8.27
N LEU A 246 5.30 -5.81 -7.94
CA LEU A 246 5.19 -4.56 -8.69
C LEU A 246 5.73 -4.71 -10.11
N ASP A 247 6.89 -5.37 -10.28
CA ASP A 247 7.48 -5.63 -11.59
C ASP A 247 6.61 -6.59 -12.43
N ALA A 248 6.00 -7.60 -11.81
CA ALA A 248 5.07 -8.51 -12.49
C ALA A 248 3.77 -7.82 -12.94
N ALA A 249 3.34 -6.78 -12.22
CA ALA A 249 2.15 -5.98 -12.54
C ALA A 249 2.41 -4.93 -13.65
N TYR A 250 3.68 -4.62 -13.95
CA TYR A 250 4.04 -3.56 -14.88
C TYR A 250 3.55 -3.82 -16.31
N GLN A 251 3.05 -2.77 -16.97
CA GLN A 251 2.59 -2.82 -18.36
C GLN A 251 3.21 -1.69 -19.19
N GLN A 252 4.14 -2.04 -20.06
CA GLN A 252 4.82 -1.09 -20.95
C GLN A 252 3.84 -0.33 -21.84
N SER A 253 2.76 -0.98 -22.32
CA SER A 253 1.75 -0.40 -23.21
C SER A 253 1.01 0.80 -22.61
N PHE A 254 0.97 0.96 -21.29
CA PHE A 254 0.38 2.14 -20.65
C PHE A 254 1.16 3.43 -20.93
N TYR A 255 2.40 3.32 -21.36
CA TYR A 255 3.33 4.42 -21.51
C TYR A 255 3.72 4.72 -22.96
N GLU A 256 3.02 4.12 -23.93
CA GLU A 256 3.21 4.45 -25.33
C GLU A 256 2.89 5.94 -25.58
N GLY A 257 3.87 6.69 -26.10
CA GLY A 257 3.76 8.13 -26.29
C GLY A 257 3.81 8.99 -25.03
N VAL A 258 4.02 8.39 -23.85
CA VAL A 258 4.22 9.14 -22.60
C VAL A 258 5.71 9.40 -22.41
N PRO A 259 6.14 10.67 -22.20
CA PRO A 259 7.53 10.98 -21.91
C PRO A 259 8.08 10.20 -20.70
N GLU A 260 9.38 9.94 -20.70
CA GLU A 260 10.04 9.40 -19.52
C GLU A 260 9.91 10.35 -18.31
N GLU A 261 10.02 9.79 -17.10
CA GLU A 261 10.12 10.61 -15.90
C GLU A 261 11.33 11.53 -15.99
N PRO A 262 11.20 12.79 -15.58
CA PRO A 262 12.34 13.70 -15.58
C PRO A 262 13.42 13.19 -14.62
N LYS A 263 14.69 13.35 -15.00
CA LYS A 263 15.81 13.10 -14.09
C LYS A 263 15.89 14.26 -13.11
N CYS A 264 15.41 14.04 -11.91
CA CYS A 264 15.47 15.03 -10.84
C CYS A 264 16.90 15.14 -10.34
N ASN A 265 17.51 16.32 -10.44
CA ASN A 265 18.77 16.59 -9.76
C ASN A 265 18.47 16.62 -8.26
N ALA A 266 19.23 15.88 -7.45
CA ALA A 266 19.25 16.13 -6.01
C ALA A 266 19.61 17.61 -5.83
N GLU A 267 18.73 18.41 -5.25
CA GLU A 267 19.03 19.81 -4.96
C GLU A 267 20.29 19.85 -4.08
N GLU A 268 21.33 20.55 -4.55
CA GLU A 268 22.35 21.06 -3.65
C GLU A 268 21.62 21.87 -2.56
N PRO A 269 21.95 21.67 -1.27
CA PRO A 269 21.28 22.40 -0.19
C PRO A 269 21.43 23.89 -0.48
N THR A 270 20.30 24.56 -0.71
CA THR A 270 20.22 25.99 -0.96
C THR A 270 21.04 26.71 0.09
N SER A 271 22.10 27.36 -0.37
CA SER A 271 22.96 28.20 0.45
C SER A 271 22.13 29.17 1.30
N LYS A 272 22.39 29.16 2.61
CA LYS A 272 21.80 30.07 3.59
C LYS A 272 21.66 31.47 3.01
N PRO A 273 20.55 32.17 3.24
CA PRO A 273 20.43 33.56 2.86
C PRO A 273 21.50 34.37 3.61
N THR A 274 22.40 34.96 2.85
CA THR A 274 23.41 35.88 3.37
C THR A 274 22.69 37.10 3.96
N SER A 275 22.60 37.16 5.27
CA SER A 275 22.12 38.33 5.98
C SER A 275 23.03 39.52 5.65
N LYS A 276 22.51 40.48 4.89
CA LYS A 276 23.12 41.79 4.67
C LYS A 276 23.37 42.47 6.02
N PRO A 277 24.54 42.98 6.30
CA PRO A 277 24.75 43.75 7.53
C PRO A 277 23.97 45.06 7.45
N THR A 278 23.09 45.25 8.41
CA THR A 278 22.38 46.52 8.64
C THR A 278 23.37 47.56 9.03
N SER A 279 23.52 48.60 8.21
CA SER A 279 24.29 49.81 8.52
C SER A 279 23.67 50.55 9.71
N LYS A 280 24.53 50.85 10.68
CA LYS A 280 24.30 51.61 11.90
C LYS A 280 23.86 53.04 11.55
N PRO A 281 22.82 53.62 12.14
CA PRO A 281 22.55 55.05 11.97
C PRO A 281 23.51 55.86 12.81
N GLU A 282 24.19 56.78 12.15
CA GLU A 282 25.03 57.81 12.80
C GLU A 282 24.17 58.72 13.66
N GLY A 283 24.67 59.00 14.86
CA GLY A 283 24.07 59.87 15.83
C GLY A 283 24.11 61.33 15.39
N ARG A 284 22.94 61.98 15.50
CA ARG A 284 22.84 63.46 15.35
C ARG A 284 22.98 64.12 16.72
N ALA A 285 24.06 64.87 16.83
CA ALA A 285 24.39 65.68 18.01
C ALA A 285 23.32 66.75 18.31
N ASP A 286 23.06 66.87 19.58
CA ASP A 286 22.30 67.89 20.27
C ASP A 286 22.93 69.25 20.09
N GLN A 287 22.17 70.22 19.64
CA GLN A 287 22.51 71.66 19.87
C GLN A 287 21.33 72.35 20.55
N ARG A 288 21.46 72.51 21.89
CA ARG A 288 20.77 73.56 22.64
C ARG A 288 21.19 74.89 22.14
N LYS A 289 20.25 75.83 21.98
CA LYS A 289 20.32 77.22 22.50
C LYS A 289 18.94 77.89 22.40
N LYS A 290 18.56 78.38 23.58
CA LYS A 290 17.69 79.52 24.00
C LYS A 290 16.20 79.32 23.83
#